data_051e8685d505b75105f5a9ee7e8d1056
#
_entry.id   051e8685d505b75105f5a9ee7e8d1056
#
_cell.length_a   1.000
_cell.length_b   1.000
_cell.length_c   1.000
_cell.angle_alpha   90.00
_cell.angle_beta   90.00
_cell.angle_gamma   90.00
#
_symmetry.space_group_name_H-M   'P 1'
#
loop_
_entity.id
_entity.type
_entity.pdbx_description
1 polymer ?
#
loop_
_entity_poly.entity_id
_entity_poly.type
_entity_poly.pdbx_seq_one_letter_code
_entity_poly.pdbx_strand_id
1 'polypeptide(L)'
;MLDLEAIRQLKYAYFRCLDTKDWEGVAACFVPEATATYPHHECESRVAIIDFLSTAMVPDLITMHHGHHPEIEIDNDRATGTWYLHDRVLAPAFEFALEGAGLYADRYVRTVDGWRMEHTGYARIFESTSTIDSGVKIEQGKRSRGE
;
A
#
# COMPACT_ATOMS: atom_id res chain seq x y z
N MET A 1 9.06 -4.94 21.83
CA MET A 1 7.92 -4.24 21.17
C MET A 1 6.70 -5.14 21.26
N LEU A 2 5.57 -4.58 21.65
CA LEU A 2 4.32 -5.33 21.70
C LEU A 2 3.88 -5.70 20.29
N ASP A 3 3.25 -6.86 20.14
CA ASP A 3 2.84 -7.37 18.82
C ASP A 3 1.93 -6.42 18.04
N LEU A 4 1.00 -5.79 18.74
CA LEU A 4 0.08 -4.83 18.12
C LEU A 4 0.85 -3.66 17.48
N GLU A 5 1.84 -3.12 18.18
CA GLU A 5 2.65 -2.02 17.66
C GLU A 5 3.55 -2.49 16.52
N ALA A 6 4.10 -3.72 16.61
CA ALA A 6 4.91 -4.28 15.53
C ALA A 6 4.11 -4.43 14.24
N ILE A 7 2.86 -4.88 14.32
CA ILE A 7 1.97 -5.00 13.16
C ILE A 7 1.63 -3.62 12.60
N ARG A 8 1.35 -2.63 13.45
CA ARG A 8 1.12 -1.26 13.01
C ARG A 8 2.33 -0.70 12.25
N GLN A 9 3.53 -0.85 12.81
CA GLN A 9 4.75 -0.37 12.16
C GLN A 9 5.04 -1.08 10.83
N LEU A 10 4.71 -2.35 10.72
CA LEU A 10 4.80 -3.09 9.46
C LEU A 10 3.93 -2.43 8.38
N LYS A 11 2.69 -2.09 8.71
CA LYS A 11 1.79 -1.43 7.76
C LYS A 11 2.24 0.00 7.43
N TYR A 12 2.79 0.74 8.40
CA TYR A 12 3.36 2.06 8.15
C TYR A 12 4.51 1.98 7.14
N ALA A 13 5.39 1.00 7.31
CA ALA A 13 6.50 0.76 6.40
C ALA A 13 5.99 0.43 4.98
N TYR A 14 4.96 -0.42 4.88
CA TYR A 14 4.35 -0.76 3.59
C TYR A 14 3.88 0.50 2.85
N PHE A 15 3.09 1.36 3.50
CA PHE A 15 2.59 2.58 2.88
C PHE A 15 3.72 3.55 2.50
N ARG A 16 4.67 3.75 3.41
CA ARG A 16 5.81 4.63 3.14
C ARG A 16 6.63 4.14 1.94
N CYS A 17 6.90 2.85 1.89
CA CYS A 17 7.68 2.26 0.80
C CYS A 17 6.93 2.30 -0.53
N LEU A 18 5.60 2.15 -0.51
CA LEU A 18 4.77 2.37 -1.71
C LEU A 18 4.95 3.78 -2.25
N ASP A 19 4.73 4.78 -1.41
CA ASP A 19 4.73 6.17 -1.83
C ASP A 19 6.11 6.67 -2.25
N THR A 20 7.17 6.04 -1.75
CA THR A 20 8.54 6.34 -2.12
C THR A 20 9.11 5.39 -3.18
N LYS A 21 8.31 4.43 -3.64
CA LYS A 21 8.71 3.43 -4.64
C LYS A 21 9.96 2.65 -4.24
N ASP A 22 10.09 2.38 -2.95
CA ASP A 22 11.12 1.51 -2.38
C ASP A 22 10.63 0.06 -2.46
N TRP A 23 10.86 -0.57 -3.60
CA TRP A 23 10.33 -1.91 -3.87
C TRP A 23 10.98 -3.00 -3.03
N GLU A 24 12.25 -2.84 -2.65
CA GLU A 24 12.89 -3.73 -1.68
C GLU A 24 12.21 -3.63 -0.32
N GLY A 25 11.90 -2.41 0.12
CA GLY A 25 11.18 -2.16 1.36
C GLY A 25 9.76 -2.72 1.34
N VAL A 26 9.05 -2.60 0.22
CA VAL A 26 7.72 -3.22 0.06
C VAL A 26 7.84 -4.75 0.16
N ALA A 27 8.79 -5.35 -0.56
CA ALA A 27 9.00 -6.80 -0.54
C ALA A 27 9.32 -7.30 0.88
N ALA A 28 10.10 -6.55 1.64
CA ALA A 28 10.47 -6.91 3.02
C ALA A 28 9.27 -6.97 3.97
N CYS A 29 8.13 -6.38 3.60
CA CYS A 29 6.91 -6.44 4.40
C CYS A 29 6.15 -7.77 4.27
N PHE A 30 6.53 -8.60 3.29
CA PHE A 30 5.78 -9.81 2.92
C PHE A 30 6.60 -11.08 3.10
N VAL A 31 5.90 -12.18 3.38
CA VAL A 31 6.47 -13.52 3.22
C VAL A 31 6.52 -13.87 1.73
N PRO A 32 7.44 -14.79 1.30
CA PRO A 32 7.57 -15.12 -0.14
C PRO A 32 6.29 -15.61 -0.81
N GLU A 33 5.48 -16.37 -0.10
CA GLU A 33 4.21 -16.95 -0.58
C GLU A 33 3.00 -16.03 -0.39
N ALA A 34 3.21 -14.78 -0.01
CA ALA A 34 2.14 -13.82 0.21
C ALA A 34 1.26 -13.63 -1.02
N THR A 35 -0.02 -13.37 -0.78
CA THR A 35 -1.00 -13.10 -1.82
C THR A 35 -1.56 -11.68 -1.67
N ALA A 36 -2.19 -11.16 -2.72
CA ALA A 36 -2.87 -9.87 -2.67
C ALA A 36 -4.13 -9.87 -3.52
N THR A 37 -5.15 -9.17 -3.04
CA THR A 37 -6.40 -8.93 -3.77
C THR A 37 -6.61 -7.43 -3.88
N TYR A 38 -6.17 -6.86 -4.99
CA TYR A 38 -6.42 -5.45 -5.32
C TYR A 38 -7.69 -5.32 -6.18
N PRO A 39 -8.28 -4.13 -6.28
CA PRO A 39 -9.37 -3.93 -7.23
C PRO A 39 -8.95 -4.37 -8.64
N HIS A 40 -9.69 -5.30 -9.24
CA HIS A 40 -9.47 -5.81 -10.59
C HIS A 40 -8.17 -6.60 -10.82
N HIS A 41 -7.42 -6.96 -9.76
CA HIS A 41 -6.18 -7.73 -9.92
C HIS A 41 -5.85 -8.56 -8.68
N GLU A 42 -5.45 -9.82 -8.91
CA GLU A 42 -5.00 -10.72 -7.86
C GLU A 42 -3.55 -11.12 -8.08
N CYS A 43 -2.78 -11.25 -6.98
CA CYS A 43 -1.38 -11.66 -7.01
C CYS A 43 -1.20 -12.91 -6.15
N GLU A 44 -0.48 -13.90 -6.68
CA GLU A 44 -0.32 -15.21 -6.05
C GLU A 44 1.02 -15.41 -5.33
N SER A 45 1.89 -14.41 -5.35
CA SER A 45 3.20 -14.46 -4.68
C SER A 45 3.71 -13.06 -4.41
N ARG A 46 4.73 -12.97 -3.53
CA ARG A 46 5.42 -11.70 -3.29
C ARG A 46 6.01 -11.12 -4.58
N VAL A 47 6.63 -11.95 -5.41
CA VAL A 47 7.18 -11.50 -6.69
C VAL A 47 6.07 -10.89 -7.56
N ALA A 48 4.91 -11.54 -7.64
CA ALA A 48 3.78 -11.04 -8.41
C ALA A 48 3.26 -9.71 -7.86
N ILE A 49 3.24 -9.54 -6.53
CA ILE A 49 2.84 -8.28 -5.89
C ILE A 49 3.77 -7.14 -6.30
N ILE A 50 5.08 -7.36 -6.21
CA ILE A 50 6.07 -6.34 -6.56
C ILE A 50 6.01 -6.00 -8.05
N ASP A 51 5.90 -7.00 -8.92
CA ASP A 51 5.78 -6.79 -10.36
C ASP A 51 4.54 -5.94 -10.71
N PHE A 52 3.41 -6.27 -10.10
CA PHE A 52 2.17 -5.53 -10.31
C PHE A 52 2.31 -4.07 -9.86
N LEU A 53 2.75 -3.85 -8.63
CA LEU A 53 2.85 -2.52 -8.04
C LEU A 53 3.89 -1.66 -8.75
N SER A 54 5.07 -2.20 -9.03
CA SER A 54 6.16 -1.45 -9.67
C SER A 54 5.84 -1.10 -11.12
N THR A 55 5.09 -1.93 -11.80
CA THR A 55 4.63 -1.65 -13.18
C THR A 55 3.56 -0.56 -13.19
N ALA A 56 2.64 -0.58 -12.23
CA ALA A 56 1.57 0.41 -12.13
C ALA A 56 2.08 1.77 -11.63
N MET A 57 3.03 1.76 -10.69
CA MET A 57 3.52 2.96 -10.00
C MET A 57 4.86 3.42 -10.58
N VAL A 58 4.81 3.89 -11.82
CA VAL A 58 6.00 4.45 -12.49
C VAL A 58 6.51 5.70 -11.76
N PRO A 59 7.80 6.10 -11.95
CA PRO A 59 8.38 7.23 -11.20
C PRO A 59 7.59 8.54 -11.26
N ASP A 60 6.95 8.83 -12.39
CA ASP A 60 6.18 10.07 -12.56
C ASP A 60 4.77 10.03 -11.94
N LEU A 61 4.30 8.85 -11.53
CA LEU A 61 3.04 8.73 -10.81
C LEU A 61 3.25 9.10 -9.35
N ILE A 62 2.42 10.00 -8.84
CA ILE A 62 2.51 10.46 -7.44
C ILE A 62 1.38 9.78 -6.67
N THR A 63 1.72 9.11 -5.57
CA THR A 63 0.73 8.47 -4.71
C THR A 63 0.89 8.92 -3.27
N MET A 64 -0.23 8.93 -2.57
CA MET A 64 -0.30 9.17 -1.13
C MET A 64 -1.26 8.13 -0.54
N HIS A 65 -0.73 7.28 0.33
CA HIS A 65 -1.54 6.28 1.01
C HIS A 65 -1.58 6.59 2.51
N HIS A 66 -2.78 6.75 3.05
CA HIS A 66 -3.00 6.88 4.48
C HIS A 66 -3.83 5.70 4.97
N GLY A 67 -3.32 5.00 5.98
CA GLY A 67 -4.06 3.98 6.71
C GLY A 67 -4.50 4.53 8.05
N HIS A 68 -5.79 4.45 8.34
CA HIS A 68 -6.39 5.00 9.55
C HIS A 68 -7.00 3.92 10.43
N HIS A 69 -7.03 4.19 11.73
CA HIS A 69 -7.73 3.47 12.80
C HIS A 69 -7.92 1.98 12.54
N PRO A 70 -6.82 1.18 12.56
CA PRO A 70 -6.90 -0.25 12.28
C PRO A 70 -7.66 -1.01 13.38
N GLU A 71 -8.39 -2.04 12.94
CA GLU A 71 -8.94 -3.05 13.81
C GLU A 71 -8.08 -4.31 13.64
N ILE A 72 -7.30 -4.67 14.65
CA ILE A 72 -6.33 -5.76 14.58
C ILE A 72 -6.68 -6.81 15.63
N GLU A 73 -6.79 -8.06 15.22
CA GLU A 73 -6.98 -9.21 16.10
C GLU A 73 -5.77 -10.13 16.01
N ILE A 74 -5.21 -10.47 17.17
CA ILE A 74 -4.02 -11.32 17.27
C ILE A 74 -4.40 -12.64 17.90
N ASP A 75 -4.02 -13.74 17.25
CA ASP A 75 -4.18 -15.11 17.73
C ASP A 75 -2.85 -15.83 17.62
N ASN A 76 -2.07 -15.80 18.70
CA ASN A 76 -0.72 -16.40 18.77
C ASN A 76 0.21 -15.85 17.68
N ASP A 77 0.59 -16.68 16.70
CA ASP A 77 1.53 -16.32 15.64
C ASP A 77 0.86 -15.80 14.38
N ARG A 78 -0.44 -15.55 14.44
CA ARG A 78 -1.21 -15.00 13.33
C ARG A 78 -2.05 -13.83 13.78
N ALA A 79 -2.36 -12.96 12.83
CA ALA A 79 -3.22 -11.82 13.08
C ALA A 79 -3.96 -11.43 11.82
N THR A 80 -5.07 -10.73 12.00
CA THR A 80 -5.82 -10.08 10.93
C THR A 80 -5.92 -8.60 11.21
N GLY A 81 -6.06 -7.80 10.18
CA GLY A 81 -6.23 -6.36 10.33
C GLY A 81 -7.12 -5.78 9.25
N THR A 82 -7.99 -4.87 9.66
CA THR A 82 -8.78 -4.04 8.77
C THR A 82 -8.29 -2.62 8.92
N TRP A 83 -7.90 -1.99 7.80
CA TRP A 83 -7.42 -0.62 7.79
C TRP A 83 -8.30 0.25 6.92
N TYR A 84 -8.65 1.41 7.40
CA TYR A 84 -9.28 2.40 6.56
C TYR A 84 -8.22 3.04 5.66
N LEU A 85 -8.42 2.96 4.34
CA LEU A 85 -7.54 3.58 3.35
C LEU A 85 -8.12 4.91 2.90
N HIS A 86 -7.30 5.95 2.90
CA HIS A 86 -7.50 7.16 2.13
C HIS A 86 -6.30 7.33 1.20
N ASP A 87 -6.53 7.43 -0.09
CA ASP A 87 -5.44 7.57 -1.05
C ASP A 87 -5.71 8.63 -2.10
N ARG A 88 -4.63 9.16 -2.62
CA ARG A 88 -4.64 10.03 -3.78
C ARG A 88 -3.61 9.55 -4.79
N VAL A 89 -3.97 9.64 -6.05
CA VAL A 89 -3.07 9.36 -7.17
C VAL A 89 -3.08 10.56 -8.09
N LEU A 90 -1.89 11.09 -8.40
CA LEU A 90 -1.73 12.22 -9.31
C LEU A 90 -0.85 11.79 -10.47
N ALA A 91 -1.36 11.96 -11.69
CA ALA A 91 -0.64 11.71 -12.93
C ALA A 91 -0.60 12.99 -13.76
N PRO A 92 0.30 13.95 -13.43
CA PRO A 92 0.31 15.27 -14.07
C PRO A 92 0.47 15.21 -15.59
N ALA A 93 1.26 14.26 -16.11
CA ALA A 93 1.46 14.10 -17.55
C ALA A 93 0.19 13.75 -18.32
N PHE A 94 -0.80 13.17 -17.63
CA PHE A 94 -2.10 12.81 -18.20
C PHE A 94 -3.23 13.71 -17.70
N GLU A 95 -2.90 14.77 -16.98
CA GLU A 95 -3.87 15.68 -16.36
C GLU A 95 -4.95 14.95 -15.54
N PHE A 96 -4.55 13.87 -14.86
CA PHE A 96 -5.44 12.95 -14.17
C PHE A 96 -5.17 12.95 -12.67
N ALA A 97 -6.25 13.00 -11.88
CA ALA A 97 -6.19 12.85 -10.43
C ALA A 97 -7.28 11.88 -9.96
N LEU A 98 -6.94 11.09 -8.95
CA LEU A 98 -7.84 10.15 -8.30
C LEU A 98 -7.76 10.35 -6.79
N GLU A 99 -8.90 10.27 -6.12
CA GLU A 99 -8.98 10.21 -4.67
C GLU A 99 -9.99 9.16 -4.28
N GLY A 100 -9.69 8.41 -3.22
CA GLY A 100 -10.61 7.37 -2.82
C GLY A 100 -10.49 6.98 -1.36
N ALA A 101 -11.45 6.18 -0.93
CA ALA A 101 -11.43 5.49 0.34
C ALA A 101 -11.65 3.99 0.11
N GLY A 102 -11.09 3.19 0.98
CA GLY A 102 -11.23 1.74 0.90
C GLY A 102 -11.03 1.09 2.25
N LEU A 103 -11.20 -0.22 2.28
CA LEU A 103 -10.91 -1.03 3.46
C LEU A 103 -9.92 -2.12 3.06
N TYR A 104 -8.74 -2.10 3.69
CA TYR A 104 -7.79 -3.19 3.58
C TYR A 104 -8.24 -4.37 4.45
N ALA A 105 -8.03 -5.56 3.93
CA ALA A 105 -8.16 -6.80 4.68
C ALA A 105 -6.81 -7.50 4.65
N ASP A 106 -6.09 -7.43 5.77
CA ASP A 106 -4.74 -7.97 5.89
C ASP A 106 -4.72 -9.23 6.75
N ARG A 107 -3.79 -10.13 6.42
CA ARG A 107 -3.41 -11.23 7.31
C ARG A 107 -1.91 -11.15 7.55
N TYR A 108 -1.52 -11.40 8.79
CA TYR A 108 -0.14 -11.31 9.25
C TYR A 108 0.30 -12.63 9.87
N VAL A 109 1.59 -12.91 9.78
CA VAL A 109 2.19 -14.09 10.39
C VAL A 109 3.50 -13.68 11.08
N ARG A 110 3.74 -14.25 12.26
CA ARG A 110 5.01 -14.07 12.98
C ARG A 110 6.06 -14.96 12.34
N THR A 111 7.19 -14.38 11.96
CA THR A 111 8.35 -15.09 11.41
C THR A 111 9.55 -14.92 12.33
N VAL A 112 10.65 -15.59 12.01
CA VAL A 112 11.92 -15.41 12.74
C VAL A 112 12.42 -13.97 12.65
N ASP A 113 12.03 -13.22 11.61
CA ASP A 113 12.42 -11.84 11.39
C ASP A 113 11.35 -10.84 11.88
N GLY A 114 10.34 -11.31 12.59
CA GLY A 114 9.22 -10.51 13.08
C GLY A 114 7.94 -10.72 12.27
N TRP A 115 6.96 -9.88 12.52
CA TRP A 115 5.68 -9.94 11.81
C TRP A 115 5.83 -9.55 10.34
N ARG A 116 5.14 -10.29 9.47
CA ARG A 116 5.08 -10.02 8.02
C ARG A 116 3.67 -10.22 7.52
N MET A 117 3.35 -9.59 6.38
CA MET A 117 2.06 -9.82 5.73
C MET A 117 2.08 -11.13 4.94
N GLU A 118 1.08 -11.96 5.12
CA GLU A 118 0.82 -13.13 4.27
C GLU A 118 -0.31 -12.87 3.28
N HIS A 119 -1.11 -11.82 3.51
CA HIS A 119 -2.10 -11.34 2.56
C HIS A 119 -2.36 -9.86 2.77
N THR A 120 -2.58 -9.14 1.68
CA THR A 120 -3.09 -7.78 1.71
C THR A 120 -4.06 -7.55 0.55
N GLY A 121 -4.75 -6.45 0.59
CA GLY A 121 -5.64 -6.02 -0.47
C GLY A 121 -6.76 -5.16 0.07
N TYR A 122 -7.41 -4.43 -0.81
CA TYR A 122 -8.49 -3.55 -0.39
C TYR A 122 -9.65 -3.57 -1.37
N ALA A 123 -10.82 -3.23 -0.85
CA ALA A 123 -12.01 -2.96 -1.64
C ALA A 123 -12.38 -1.48 -1.48
N ARG A 124 -12.87 -0.87 -2.55
CA ARG A 124 -13.23 0.54 -2.54
C ARG A 124 -14.55 0.78 -1.79
N ILE A 125 -14.57 1.84 -0.96
CA ILE A 125 -15.81 2.45 -0.46
C ILE A 125 -16.31 3.43 -1.52
N PHE A 126 -15.41 4.27 -2.03
CA PHE A 126 -15.65 5.11 -3.20
C PHE A 126 -14.34 5.46 -3.88
N GLU A 127 -14.45 5.91 -5.11
CA GLU A 127 -13.34 6.40 -5.90
C GLU A 127 -13.86 7.55 -6.74
N SER A 128 -13.15 8.67 -6.72
CA SER A 128 -13.47 9.82 -7.56
C SER A 128 -12.28 10.15 -8.46
N THR A 129 -12.57 10.46 -9.71
CA THR A 129 -11.55 10.88 -10.66
C THR A 129 -11.87 12.29 -11.15
N SER A 130 -10.82 13.05 -11.45
CA SER A 130 -10.93 14.40 -11.94
C SER A 130 -9.79 14.75 -12.87
N THR A 131 -9.92 15.84 -13.61
CA THR A 131 -8.81 16.41 -14.36
C THR A 131 -7.99 17.33 -13.44
N ILE A 132 -6.71 17.47 -13.75
CA ILE A 132 -5.86 18.49 -13.11
C ILE A 132 -5.95 19.74 -13.96
N ASP A 133 -6.57 20.79 -13.41
CA ASP A 133 -6.77 22.05 -14.13
C ASP A 133 -5.43 22.75 -14.41
N SER A 134 -5.38 23.52 -15.50
CA SER A 134 -4.16 24.21 -15.94
C SER A 134 -3.61 25.23 -14.94
N GLY A 135 -4.46 25.70 -14.02
CA GLY A 135 -4.04 26.62 -12.93
C GLY A 135 -3.40 25.89 -11.74
N VAL A 136 -3.44 24.58 -11.69
CA VAL A 136 -2.87 23.79 -10.60
C VAL A 136 -1.42 23.44 -10.94
N LYS A 137 -0.51 23.80 -10.02
CA LYS A 137 0.90 23.46 -10.15
C LYS A 137 1.24 22.33 -9.17
N ILE A 138 1.81 21.24 -9.70
CA ILE A 138 2.24 20.11 -8.91
C ILE A 138 3.74 19.97 -9.02
N GLU A 139 4.42 19.94 -7.86
CA GLU A 139 5.85 19.68 -7.78
C GLU A 139 6.04 18.33 -7.07
N GLN A 140 6.58 17.36 -7.80
CA GLN A 140 6.84 16.04 -7.25
C GLN A 140 8.11 16.06 -6.40
N GLY A 141 8.03 15.59 -5.15
CA GLY A 141 9.19 15.41 -4.29
C GLY A 141 10.09 14.27 -4.79
N LYS A 142 11.40 14.35 -4.54
CA LYS A 142 12.37 13.36 -4.98
C LYS A 142 12.05 11.95 -4.49
N ARG A 143 11.65 11.82 -3.23
CA ARG A 143 11.32 10.51 -2.64
C ARG A 143 10.13 9.83 -3.34
N SER A 144 9.20 10.61 -3.88
CA SER A 144 8.08 10.09 -4.66
C SER A 144 8.54 9.43 -5.96
N ARG A 145 9.74 9.72 -6.44
CA ARG A 145 10.32 9.11 -7.64
C ARG A 145 11.14 7.86 -7.34
N GLY A 146 11.36 7.53 -6.08
CA GLY A 146 12.27 6.46 -5.68
C GLY A 146 13.72 6.91 -5.58
N GLU A 147 13.95 8.21 -5.38
CA GLU A 147 15.27 8.81 -5.28
C GLU A 147 15.68 9.09 -3.82
#